data_6427bd37258aacedfcdb0fc910a4d3e1
#
_entry.id   6427bd37258aacedfcdb0fc910a4d3e1
#
_cell.length_a   1.000
_cell.length_b   1.000
_cell.length_c   1.000
_cell.angle_alpha   90.00
_cell.angle_beta   90.00
_cell.angle_gamma   90.00
#
_symmetry.space_group_name_H-M   'P 1'
#
loop_
_entity.id
_entity.type
_entity.pdbx_description
1 polymer ?
#
loop_
_entity_poly.entity_id
_entity_poly.type
_entity_poly.pdbx_seq_one_letter_code
_entity_poly.pdbx_strand_id
1 'polypeptide(L)'
;MYQNFLREALERKACFSAGIEVKRPLDVLPESTEVKVLLLGDWGSGSVEQKNIAVKSAITCDQLGCDLVLMLGDNYIQHGVENLQDPQFQEKFEEVYTQKVPFYPVLGNHDLQGNWRAQVEYTNHSDRWTMPDSNYDFIGGPVQFVGINTSCTICSLWNLLRPRTTAWRVVFGHRPIVTQGRHRGMNWLEKIFLRSSSAQLYCCGHNHILEHCRIGDLDQITSGGGGSPLENDKGRTYSNAEFLHPNHGYVWTHFTQDVMLARFFDQNGEEIYQFSKNQNGS
;
A
#
# COMPACT_ATOMS: atom_id res chain seq x y z
N MET A 1 0.67 -35.71 -7.23
CA MET A 1 0.94 -34.71 -8.26
C MET A 1 0.00 -33.48 -8.17
N TYR A 2 -1.32 -33.65 -8.23
CA TYR A 2 -2.30 -32.54 -8.15
C TYR A 2 -2.26 -31.77 -6.81
N GLN A 3 -2.10 -32.46 -5.67
CA GLN A 3 -1.99 -31.84 -4.34
C GLN A 3 -0.72 -30.98 -4.19
N ASN A 4 0.41 -31.41 -4.78
CA ASN A 4 1.63 -30.60 -4.76
C ASN A 4 1.49 -29.36 -5.64
N PHE A 5 0.83 -29.46 -6.79
CA PHE A 5 0.56 -28.31 -7.66
C PHE A 5 -0.36 -27.27 -6.99
N LEU A 6 -1.42 -27.73 -6.30
CA LEU A 6 -2.29 -26.83 -5.52
C LEU A 6 -1.55 -26.18 -4.36
N ARG A 7 -0.70 -26.92 -3.66
CA ARG A 7 0.12 -26.38 -2.57
C ARG A 7 1.08 -25.33 -3.09
N GLU A 8 1.82 -25.60 -4.15
CA GLU A 8 2.71 -24.63 -4.80
C GLU A 8 1.96 -23.39 -5.29
N ALA A 9 0.78 -23.58 -5.90
CA ALA A 9 -0.04 -22.46 -6.36
C ALA A 9 -0.57 -21.58 -5.20
N LEU A 10 -0.92 -22.20 -4.06
CA LEU A 10 -1.35 -21.49 -2.86
C LEU A 10 -0.17 -20.83 -2.15
N GLU A 11 0.99 -21.47 -2.13
CA GLU A 11 2.22 -20.88 -1.58
C GLU A 11 2.68 -19.68 -2.39
N ARG A 12 2.62 -19.75 -3.73
CA ARG A 12 2.89 -18.61 -4.61
C ARG A 12 1.93 -17.43 -4.37
N LYS A 13 0.68 -17.70 -4.04
CA LYS A 13 -0.32 -16.67 -3.70
C LYS A 13 -0.17 -16.13 -2.29
N ALA A 14 0.85 -16.57 -1.54
CA ALA A 14 1.06 -16.19 -0.14
C ALA A 14 -0.20 -16.38 0.73
N CYS A 15 -0.90 -17.51 0.53
CA CYS A 15 -2.11 -17.87 1.28
C CYS A 15 -1.82 -18.49 2.66
N PHE A 16 -0.54 -18.68 3.00
CA PHE A 16 -0.11 -19.17 4.30
C PHE A 16 0.85 -18.16 4.92
N SER A 17 0.91 -18.15 6.25
CA SER A 17 1.89 -17.35 6.98
C SER A 17 3.32 -17.71 6.53
N ALA A 18 4.20 -16.72 6.49
CA ALA A 18 5.61 -16.92 6.26
C ALA A 18 6.27 -17.74 7.37
N GLY A 19 5.69 -17.73 8.58
CA GLY A 19 6.22 -18.39 9.75
C GLY A 19 7.50 -17.75 10.29
N ILE A 20 7.72 -16.47 10.00
CA ILE A 20 8.90 -15.72 10.40
C ILE A 20 8.56 -14.88 11.63
N GLU A 21 9.37 -14.98 12.67
CA GLU A 21 9.22 -14.16 13.87
C GLU A 21 9.82 -12.77 13.64
N VAL A 22 9.02 -11.73 13.87
CA VAL A 22 9.46 -10.34 13.81
C VAL A 22 9.93 -9.89 15.19
N LYS A 23 11.16 -9.39 15.28
CA LYS A 23 11.87 -9.09 16.53
C LYS A 23 11.64 -7.69 17.07
N ARG A 24 10.82 -6.87 16.43
CA ARG A 24 10.55 -5.48 16.82
C ARG A 24 9.06 -5.19 16.94
N PRO A 25 8.66 -4.16 17.71
CA PRO A 25 7.27 -3.71 17.76
C PRO A 25 6.78 -3.31 16.36
N LEU A 26 5.51 -3.61 16.07
CA LEU A 26 4.85 -3.22 14.82
C LEU A 26 4.16 -1.87 14.94
N ASP A 27 3.67 -1.54 16.14
CA ASP A 27 2.91 -0.31 16.36
C ASP A 27 3.81 0.93 16.32
N VAL A 28 3.28 2.01 15.76
CA VAL A 28 3.94 3.31 15.61
C VAL A 28 3.13 4.35 16.38
N LEU A 29 3.76 5.03 17.34
CA LEU A 29 3.14 6.10 18.12
C LEU A 29 1.74 5.70 18.67
N PRO A 30 1.55 4.52 19.31
CA PRO A 30 0.23 4.00 19.66
C PRO A 30 -0.57 4.91 20.59
N GLU A 31 0.11 5.75 21.38
CA GLU A 31 -0.51 6.72 22.29
C GLU A 31 -0.74 8.11 21.67
N SER A 32 -0.35 8.31 20.40
CA SER A 32 -0.54 9.58 19.70
C SER A 32 -1.99 9.79 19.29
N THR A 33 -2.45 11.03 19.31
CA THR A 33 -3.76 11.44 18.79
C THR A 33 -3.75 11.75 17.29
N GLU A 34 -2.60 11.67 16.66
CA GLU A 34 -2.43 11.88 15.21
C GLU A 34 -1.37 10.95 14.62
N VAL A 35 -1.45 10.73 13.30
CA VAL A 35 -0.42 10.04 12.51
C VAL A 35 -0.40 10.56 11.08
N LYS A 36 0.81 10.71 10.53
CA LYS A 36 1.08 11.21 9.17
C LYS A 36 1.70 10.10 8.34
N VAL A 37 1.08 9.81 7.20
CA VAL A 37 1.38 8.61 6.42
C VAL A 37 1.63 8.97 4.96
N LEU A 38 2.75 8.51 4.42
CA LEU A 38 3.02 8.55 2.98
C LEU A 38 2.53 7.26 2.32
N LEU A 39 1.89 7.35 1.16
CA LEU A 39 1.37 6.22 0.38
C LEU A 39 2.14 6.12 -0.95
N LEU A 40 2.79 4.98 -1.20
CA LEU A 40 3.57 4.69 -2.41
C LEU A 40 3.22 3.29 -2.93
N GLY A 41 2.80 3.18 -4.17
CA GLY A 41 2.57 1.90 -4.86
C GLY A 41 3.32 1.84 -6.17
N ASP A 42 3.58 0.62 -6.67
CA ASP A 42 4.17 0.36 -8.00
C ASP A 42 5.52 1.08 -8.19
N TRP A 43 6.32 1.08 -7.15
CA TRP A 43 7.53 1.91 -7.03
C TRP A 43 8.82 1.18 -7.45
N GLY A 44 8.88 -0.15 -7.35
CA GLY A 44 10.09 -0.95 -7.44
C GLY A 44 10.67 -1.16 -8.84
N SER A 45 10.62 -0.16 -9.71
CA SER A 45 11.10 -0.24 -11.09
C SER A 45 12.61 -0.08 -11.23
N GLY A 46 13.27 0.62 -10.31
CA GLY A 46 14.68 1.06 -10.43
C GLY A 46 14.86 2.23 -11.39
N SER A 47 13.78 2.80 -11.91
CA SER A 47 13.78 3.86 -12.92
C SER A 47 14.19 5.23 -12.36
N VAL A 48 14.39 6.19 -13.26
CA VAL A 48 14.62 7.60 -12.90
C VAL A 48 13.37 8.19 -12.25
N GLU A 49 12.20 7.76 -12.71
CA GLU A 49 10.90 8.18 -12.17
C GLU A 49 10.73 7.74 -10.72
N GLN A 50 11.09 6.51 -10.36
CA GLN A 50 11.10 6.05 -8.97
C GLN A 50 12.00 6.95 -8.11
N LYS A 51 13.24 7.20 -8.57
CA LYS A 51 14.20 8.02 -7.83
C LYS A 51 13.69 9.45 -7.66
N ASN A 52 13.05 10.02 -8.68
CA ASN A 52 12.45 11.33 -8.60
C ASN A 52 11.31 11.37 -7.56
N ILE A 53 10.39 10.41 -7.61
CA ILE A 53 9.29 10.31 -6.64
C ILE A 53 9.84 10.13 -5.21
N ALA A 54 10.88 9.34 -5.02
CA ALA A 54 11.52 9.18 -3.71
C ALA A 54 12.06 10.49 -3.16
N VAL A 55 12.74 11.30 -3.99
CA VAL A 55 13.25 12.63 -3.60
C VAL A 55 12.10 13.58 -3.27
N LYS A 56 11.07 13.66 -4.12
CA LYS A 56 9.95 14.58 -3.91
C LYS A 56 9.12 14.21 -2.69
N SER A 57 8.85 12.92 -2.49
CA SER A 57 8.14 12.44 -1.31
C SER A 57 8.94 12.65 -0.02
N ALA A 58 10.29 12.57 -0.06
CA ALA A 58 11.13 12.89 1.08
C ALA A 58 11.01 14.38 1.45
N ILE A 59 11.05 15.29 0.47
CA ILE A 59 10.86 16.73 0.70
C ILE A 59 9.47 16.99 1.32
N THR A 60 8.42 16.34 0.83
CA THR A 60 7.08 16.45 1.43
C THR A 60 7.05 15.95 2.87
N CYS A 61 7.71 14.84 3.16
CA CYS A 61 7.85 14.32 4.52
C CYS A 61 8.62 15.29 5.45
N ASP A 62 9.65 15.94 4.95
CA ASP A 62 10.40 16.95 5.72
C ASP A 62 9.56 18.19 6.03
N GLN A 63 8.68 18.60 5.11
CA GLN A 63 7.83 19.78 5.25
C GLN A 63 6.58 19.52 6.09
N LEU A 64 5.90 18.39 5.89
CA LEU A 64 4.60 18.08 6.49
C LEU A 64 4.71 17.13 7.69
N GLY A 65 5.84 16.44 7.82
CA GLY A 65 6.05 15.32 8.72
C GLY A 65 5.60 14.00 8.09
N CYS A 66 6.26 12.93 8.45
CA CYS A 66 5.86 11.54 8.18
C CYS A 66 6.23 10.67 9.37
N ASP A 67 5.31 9.84 9.81
CA ASP A 67 5.51 8.90 10.91
C ASP A 67 5.74 7.48 10.37
N LEU A 68 5.17 7.18 9.21
CA LEU A 68 5.32 5.90 8.51
C LEU A 68 5.03 6.02 7.02
N VAL A 69 5.41 5.00 6.26
CA VAL A 69 5.12 4.86 4.83
C VAL A 69 4.37 3.54 4.60
N LEU A 70 3.25 3.58 3.88
CA LEU A 70 2.60 2.38 3.35
C LEU A 70 3.06 2.14 1.91
N MET A 71 3.65 0.97 1.66
CA MET A 71 4.05 0.51 0.33
C MET A 71 2.97 -0.40 -0.24
N LEU A 72 2.29 0.04 -1.29
CA LEU A 72 1.03 -0.53 -1.78
C LEU A 72 1.21 -1.66 -2.81
N GLY A 73 2.30 -2.40 -2.69
CA GLY A 73 2.61 -3.55 -3.54
C GLY A 73 3.34 -3.19 -4.84
N ASP A 74 3.71 -4.25 -5.57
CA ASP A 74 4.68 -4.20 -6.67
C ASP A 74 5.96 -3.51 -6.21
N ASN A 75 6.49 -4.04 -5.10
CA ASN A 75 7.67 -3.56 -4.42
C ASN A 75 8.93 -3.79 -5.25
N TYR A 76 8.95 -4.87 -6.06
CA TYR A 76 10.03 -5.23 -6.96
C TYR A 76 9.45 -5.67 -8.31
N ILE A 77 9.39 -4.73 -9.25
CA ILE A 77 8.83 -4.93 -10.58
C ILE A 77 9.76 -5.79 -11.43
N GLN A 78 9.16 -6.56 -12.28
CA GLN A 78 9.52 -7.66 -13.14
C GLN A 78 9.21 -9.01 -12.48
N HIS A 79 9.94 -9.48 -11.48
CA HIS A 79 9.79 -10.85 -10.96
C HIS A 79 9.88 -10.96 -9.43
N GLY A 80 9.68 -9.85 -8.68
CA GLY A 80 9.93 -9.84 -7.25
C GLY A 80 11.43 -9.98 -6.92
N VAL A 81 11.73 -10.52 -5.74
CA VAL A 81 13.11 -10.82 -5.30
C VAL A 81 13.35 -12.33 -5.31
N GLU A 82 14.59 -12.76 -5.49
CA GLU A 82 14.95 -14.19 -5.50
C GLU A 82 15.19 -14.74 -4.08
N ASN A 83 15.91 -14.00 -3.26
CA ASN A 83 16.30 -14.39 -1.91
C ASN A 83 16.63 -13.15 -1.07
N LEU A 84 17.05 -13.36 0.18
CA LEU A 84 17.37 -12.29 1.13
C LEU A 84 18.57 -11.43 0.72
N GLN A 85 19.46 -11.97 -0.12
CA GLN A 85 20.65 -11.28 -0.63
C GLN A 85 20.42 -10.60 -1.98
N ASP A 86 19.18 -10.58 -2.47
CA ASP A 86 18.86 -9.94 -3.74
C ASP A 86 19.26 -8.46 -3.71
N PRO A 87 20.09 -7.99 -4.66
CA PRO A 87 20.58 -6.62 -4.69
C PRO A 87 19.47 -5.57 -4.82
N GLN A 88 18.30 -5.95 -5.31
CA GLN A 88 17.15 -5.05 -5.45
C GLN A 88 16.75 -4.40 -4.11
N PHE A 89 16.96 -5.08 -2.96
CA PHE A 89 16.72 -4.49 -1.65
C PHE A 89 17.55 -3.23 -1.43
N GLN A 90 18.83 -3.25 -1.84
CA GLN A 90 19.70 -2.09 -1.74
C GLN A 90 19.39 -1.07 -2.84
N GLU A 91 19.43 -1.50 -4.08
CA GLU A 91 19.37 -0.63 -5.27
C GLU A 91 18.03 0.07 -5.47
N LYS A 92 16.92 -0.56 -5.04
CA LYS A 92 15.56 -0.03 -5.25
C LYS A 92 14.89 0.47 -3.96
N PHE A 93 15.40 0.12 -2.78
CA PHE A 93 14.82 0.53 -1.52
C PHE A 93 15.80 1.30 -0.63
N GLU A 94 16.85 0.66 -0.10
CA GLU A 94 17.70 1.26 0.93
C GLU A 94 18.43 2.52 0.44
N GLU A 95 18.93 2.50 -0.80
CA GLU A 95 19.69 3.61 -1.41
C GLU A 95 18.76 4.68 -2.02
N VAL A 96 17.48 4.37 -2.23
CA VAL A 96 16.55 5.26 -2.93
C VAL A 96 15.73 6.09 -1.96
N TYR A 97 15.16 5.47 -0.92
CA TYR A 97 14.32 6.17 0.06
C TYR A 97 15.14 6.63 1.26
N THR A 98 15.09 7.92 1.56
CA THR A 98 15.91 8.55 2.63
C THR A 98 15.16 8.76 3.94
N GLN A 99 13.84 8.64 3.95
CA GLN A 99 12.98 8.78 5.14
C GLN A 99 13.39 7.74 6.19
N LYS A 100 13.57 8.21 7.45
CA LYS A 100 13.99 7.38 8.58
C LYS A 100 12.80 6.94 9.45
N VAL A 101 11.72 6.59 8.81
CA VAL A 101 10.50 6.08 9.42
C VAL A 101 10.25 4.64 8.95
N PRO A 102 9.42 3.85 9.65
CA PRO A 102 9.10 2.50 9.19
C PRO A 102 8.28 2.51 7.91
N PHE A 103 8.59 1.58 7.01
CA PHE A 103 7.90 1.29 5.76
C PHE A 103 7.15 -0.03 5.89
N TYR A 104 5.86 -0.02 5.62
CA TYR A 104 4.96 -1.16 5.74
C TYR A 104 4.49 -1.65 4.35
N PRO A 105 5.17 -2.62 3.75
CA PRO A 105 4.82 -3.13 2.43
C PRO A 105 3.70 -4.16 2.46
N VAL A 106 2.88 -4.18 1.41
CA VAL A 106 2.06 -5.33 1.03
C VAL A 106 2.55 -5.92 -0.28
N LEU A 107 2.14 -7.14 -0.60
CA LEU A 107 2.53 -7.82 -1.83
C LEU A 107 1.66 -7.39 -3.01
N GLY A 108 2.31 -7.07 -4.13
CA GLY A 108 1.69 -6.96 -5.43
C GLY A 108 1.81 -8.24 -6.25
N ASN A 109 1.29 -8.22 -7.47
CA ASN A 109 1.33 -9.41 -8.33
C ASN A 109 2.74 -9.71 -8.88
N HIS A 110 3.60 -8.70 -9.03
CA HIS A 110 5.00 -8.90 -9.39
C HIS A 110 5.81 -9.51 -8.26
N ASP A 111 5.58 -9.12 -7.03
CA ASP A 111 6.25 -9.67 -5.84
C ASP A 111 6.01 -11.18 -5.69
N LEU A 112 4.80 -11.64 -6.05
CA LEU A 112 4.40 -13.05 -5.99
C LEU A 112 5.01 -13.92 -7.09
N GLN A 113 5.69 -13.34 -8.07
CA GLN A 113 6.43 -14.10 -9.08
C GLN A 113 7.79 -14.54 -8.53
N GLY A 114 8.33 -13.83 -7.54
CA GLY A 114 9.56 -14.16 -6.84
C GLY A 114 9.34 -14.85 -5.49
N ASN A 115 10.35 -14.74 -4.64
CA ASN A 115 10.32 -15.25 -3.27
C ASN A 115 9.77 -14.20 -2.30
N TRP A 116 8.46 -14.10 -2.19
CA TRP A 116 7.80 -13.16 -1.27
C TRP A 116 8.22 -13.36 0.21
N ARG A 117 8.62 -14.59 0.61
CA ARG A 117 9.11 -14.85 1.98
C ARG A 117 10.41 -14.11 2.28
N ALA A 118 11.25 -13.91 1.28
CA ALA A 118 12.46 -13.08 1.43
C ALA A 118 12.11 -11.63 1.77
N GLN A 119 11.00 -11.08 1.25
CA GLN A 119 10.52 -9.75 1.63
C GLN A 119 10.05 -9.69 3.09
N VAL A 120 9.38 -10.73 3.58
CA VAL A 120 9.00 -10.85 5.00
C VAL A 120 10.25 -10.97 5.89
N GLU A 121 11.17 -11.85 5.53
CA GLU A 121 12.42 -12.09 6.28
C GLU A 121 13.30 -10.83 6.33
N TYR A 122 13.28 -10.01 5.28
CA TYR A 122 14.01 -8.75 5.21
C TYR A 122 13.64 -7.77 6.32
N THR A 123 12.47 -7.92 6.94
CA THR A 123 12.06 -7.18 8.14
C THR A 123 13.08 -7.29 9.28
N ASN A 124 13.78 -8.42 9.42
CA ASN A 124 14.80 -8.61 10.44
C ASN A 124 16.19 -8.12 10.02
N HIS A 125 16.35 -7.60 8.81
CA HIS A 125 17.61 -7.17 8.21
C HIS A 125 17.64 -5.68 7.86
N SER A 126 16.50 -5.02 7.82
CA SER A 126 16.39 -3.57 7.62
C SER A 126 15.77 -2.91 8.84
N ASP A 127 16.29 -1.75 9.22
CA ASP A 127 15.71 -0.95 10.31
C ASP A 127 14.38 -0.28 9.93
N ARG A 128 14.10 -0.18 8.62
CA ARG A 128 12.96 0.55 8.08
C ARG A 128 11.90 -0.35 7.47
N TRP A 129 12.27 -1.44 6.79
CA TRP A 129 11.34 -2.37 6.17
C TRP A 129 10.60 -3.20 7.21
N THR A 130 9.28 -3.12 7.27
CA THR A 130 8.44 -3.80 8.27
C THR A 130 7.30 -4.53 7.59
N MET A 131 7.54 -5.78 7.21
CA MET A 131 6.56 -6.68 6.59
C MET A 131 6.52 -7.98 7.38
N PRO A 132 5.72 -8.06 8.45
CA PRO A 132 5.74 -9.22 9.36
C PRO A 132 5.16 -10.49 8.74
N ASP A 133 4.27 -10.35 7.77
CA ASP A 133 3.69 -11.44 6.97
C ASP A 133 3.07 -10.88 5.69
N SER A 134 2.46 -11.74 4.89
CA SER A 134 1.69 -11.37 3.68
C SER A 134 0.36 -10.66 4.00
N ASN A 135 -0.16 -10.85 5.22
CA ASN A 135 -1.33 -10.16 5.78
C ASN A 135 -1.03 -9.85 7.25
N TYR A 136 -1.21 -8.62 7.66
CA TYR A 136 -0.89 -8.18 9.01
C TYR A 136 -1.67 -6.92 9.40
N ASP A 137 -1.68 -6.59 10.68
CA ASP A 137 -2.24 -5.34 11.19
C ASP A 137 -1.33 -4.74 12.27
N PHE A 138 -1.44 -3.43 12.45
CA PHE A 138 -0.72 -2.67 13.46
C PHE A 138 -1.47 -1.37 13.79
N ILE A 139 -1.10 -0.73 14.89
CA ILE A 139 -1.64 0.56 15.31
C ILE A 139 -0.64 1.66 14.96
N GLY A 140 -1.15 2.76 14.38
CA GLY A 140 -0.40 4.00 14.19
C GLY A 140 -1.24 5.18 14.64
N GLY A 141 -0.92 5.77 15.79
CA GLY A 141 -1.74 6.81 16.40
C GLY A 141 -3.21 6.40 16.54
N PRO A 142 -4.17 7.21 16.02
CA PRO A 142 -5.60 6.92 16.10
C PRO A 142 -6.08 5.91 15.04
N VAL A 143 -5.17 5.22 14.31
CA VAL A 143 -5.49 4.39 13.15
C VAL A 143 -5.09 2.94 13.37
N GLN A 144 -6.01 2.01 13.11
CA GLN A 144 -5.69 0.60 12.86
C GLN A 144 -5.43 0.41 11.37
N PHE A 145 -4.20 0.07 11.02
CA PHE A 145 -3.79 -0.29 9.66
C PHE A 145 -3.89 -1.78 9.46
N VAL A 146 -4.51 -2.21 8.36
CA VAL A 146 -4.69 -3.62 8.00
C VAL A 146 -4.14 -3.86 6.61
N GLY A 147 -2.96 -4.46 6.52
CA GLY A 147 -2.33 -4.88 5.28
C GLY A 147 -2.88 -6.21 4.78
N ILE A 148 -3.30 -6.25 3.52
CA ILE A 148 -3.88 -7.45 2.92
C ILE A 148 -3.18 -7.85 1.62
N ASN A 149 -3.03 -9.15 1.43
CA ASN A 149 -2.64 -9.72 0.16
C ASN A 149 -3.87 -9.90 -0.75
N THR A 150 -4.05 -8.99 -1.68
CA THR A 150 -5.17 -8.99 -2.63
C THR A 150 -5.10 -10.11 -3.70
N SER A 151 -4.11 -10.97 -3.65
CA SER A 151 -4.01 -12.17 -4.50
C SER A 151 -4.48 -13.45 -3.80
N CYS A 152 -4.76 -13.38 -2.48
CA CYS A 152 -5.33 -14.48 -1.72
C CYS A 152 -6.50 -14.02 -0.83
N THR A 153 -7.71 -14.12 -1.35
CA THR A 153 -8.94 -13.69 -0.69
C THR A 153 -9.15 -14.34 0.69
N ILE A 154 -8.92 -15.64 0.82
CA ILE A 154 -9.22 -16.38 2.06
C ILE A 154 -8.33 -15.91 3.21
N CYS A 155 -7.05 -15.65 2.95
CA CYS A 155 -6.11 -15.23 3.98
C CYS A 155 -6.38 -13.80 4.46
N SER A 156 -6.83 -12.95 3.55
CA SER A 156 -7.18 -11.56 3.86
C SER A 156 -8.41 -11.44 4.77
N LEU A 157 -9.34 -12.42 4.71
CA LEU A 157 -10.60 -12.39 5.46
C LEU A 157 -10.40 -12.29 6.97
N TRP A 158 -9.49 -13.06 7.53
CA TRP A 158 -9.27 -13.08 8.97
C TRP A 158 -8.86 -11.70 9.51
N ASN A 159 -8.02 -10.98 8.79
CA ASN A 159 -7.60 -9.64 9.19
C ASN A 159 -8.72 -8.61 9.00
N LEU A 160 -9.50 -8.74 7.92
CA LEU A 160 -10.63 -7.85 7.66
C LEU A 160 -11.78 -8.00 8.68
N LEU A 161 -11.95 -9.20 9.25
CA LEU A 161 -13.02 -9.48 10.22
C LEU A 161 -12.65 -9.12 11.67
N ARG A 162 -11.41 -8.73 11.96
CA ARG A 162 -11.03 -8.29 13.31
C ARG A 162 -11.80 -7.04 13.71
N PRO A 163 -12.19 -6.89 15.00
CA PRO A 163 -12.85 -5.68 15.47
C PRO A 163 -11.97 -4.43 15.28
N ARG A 164 -12.58 -3.31 14.96
CA ARG A 164 -11.91 -2.02 15.00
C ARG A 164 -11.69 -1.60 16.45
N THR A 165 -10.48 -1.19 16.79
CA THR A 165 -10.07 -0.80 18.16
C THR A 165 -9.71 0.67 18.29
N THR A 166 -9.69 1.42 17.16
CA THR A 166 -9.25 2.81 17.05
C THR A 166 -10.31 3.69 16.39
N ALA A 167 -10.09 5.01 16.38
CA ALA A 167 -10.98 5.96 15.70
C ALA A 167 -11.10 5.64 14.19
N TRP A 168 -9.97 5.36 13.55
CA TRP A 168 -9.91 5.04 12.11
C TRP A 168 -9.49 3.60 11.87
N ARG A 169 -10.02 3.02 10.80
CA ARG A 169 -9.52 1.79 10.21
C ARG A 169 -9.19 2.02 8.76
N VAL A 170 -7.92 1.85 8.43
CA VAL A 170 -7.37 1.93 7.08
C VAL A 170 -6.98 0.53 6.65
N VAL A 171 -7.55 0.05 5.56
CA VAL A 171 -7.11 -1.17 4.90
C VAL A 171 -6.20 -0.79 3.74
N PHE A 172 -5.10 -1.48 3.56
CA PHE A 172 -4.23 -1.27 2.42
C PHE A 172 -3.83 -2.59 1.76
N GLY A 173 -3.75 -2.56 0.44
CA GLY A 173 -3.46 -3.72 -0.39
C GLY A 173 -3.03 -3.26 -1.78
N HIS A 174 -2.85 -4.20 -2.70
CA HIS A 174 -2.34 -3.83 -4.02
C HIS A 174 -3.45 -3.52 -5.02
N ARG A 175 -4.44 -4.40 -5.18
CA ARG A 175 -5.49 -4.24 -6.21
C ARG A 175 -6.61 -3.33 -5.77
N PRO A 176 -7.11 -2.40 -6.62
CA PRO A 176 -8.23 -1.53 -6.31
C PRO A 176 -9.57 -2.27 -6.26
N ILE A 177 -10.53 -1.75 -5.50
CA ILE A 177 -11.93 -2.19 -5.52
C ILE A 177 -12.59 -1.77 -6.83
N VAL A 178 -12.45 -0.49 -7.16
CA VAL A 178 -12.89 0.14 -8.41
C VAL A 178 -11.74 0.93 -9.00
N THR A 179 -11.70 1.10 -10.31
CA THR A 179 -10.65 1.88 -10.95
C THR A 179 -11.05 2.29 -12.36
N GLN A 180 -10.51 3.41 -12.80
CA GLN A 180 -10.50 3.87 -14.18
C GLN A 180 -9.23 3.43 -14.94
N GLY A 181 -8.25 2.87 -14.23
CA GLY A 181 -7.03 2.34 -14.80
C GLY A 181 -7.23 1.07 -15.64
N ARG A 182 -6.17 0.63 -16.30
CA ARG A 182 -6.19 -0.47 -17.27
C ARG A 182 -6.36 -1.84 -16.61
N HIS A 183 -5.73 -2.05 -15.47
CA HIS A 183 -5.74 -3.33 -14.78
C HIS A 183 -7.04 -3.54 -14.00
N ARG A 184 -7.47 -4.80 -13.97
CA ARG A 184 -8.70 -5.16 -13.25
C ARG A 184 -8.49 -5.06 -11.74
N GLY A 185 -9.49 -4.49 -11.06
CA GLY A 185 -9.54 -4.49 -9.60
C GLY A 185 -9.81 -5.86 -8.98
N MET A 186 -10.08 -5.85 -7.70
CA MET A 186 -10.44 -7.01 -6.88
C MET A 186 -11.60 -7.83 -7.45
N ASN A 187 -11.66 -9.10 -7.10
CA ASN A 187 -12.83 -9.92 -7.37
C ASN A 187 -14.03 -9.52 -6.48
N TRP A 188 -15.22 -10.05 -6.79
CA TRP A 188 -16.45 -9.66 -6.11
C TRP A 188 -16.51 -10.06 -4.62
N LEU A 189 -15.88 -11.18 -4.23
CA LEU A 189 -15.81 -11.60 -2.84
C LEU A 189 -14.94 -10.66 -2.01
N GLU A 190 -13.75 -10.31 -2.50
CA GLU A 190 -12.86 -9.34 -1.85
C GLU A 190 -13.56 -8.00 -1.63
N LYS A 191 -14.32 -7.53 -2.63
CA LYS A 191 -15.11 -6.29 -2.52
C LYS A 191 -16.16 -6.34 -1.41
N ILE A 192 -16.88 -7.47 -1.27
CA ILE A 192 -17.87 -7.66 -0.20
C ILE A 192 -17.21 -7.61 1.16
N PHE A 193 -16.11 -8.36 1.36
CA PHE A 193 -15.44 -8.41 2.65
C PHE A 193 -14.81 -7.08 3.04
N LEU A 194 -14.21 -6.39 2.11
CA LEU A 194 -13.63 -5.09 2.38
C LEU A 194 -14.71 -4.06 2.76
N ARG A 195 -15.85 -4.06 2.09
CA ARG A 195 -17.01 -3.24 2.46
C ARG A 195 -17.56 -3.58 3.85
N SER A 196 -17.48 -4.84 4.24
CA SER A 196 -17.93 -5.32 5.56
C SER A 196 -16.89 -5.10 6.68
N SER A 197 -15.69 -4.66 6.36
CA SER A 197 -14.57 -4.54 7.30
C SER A 197 -14.65 -3.33 8.22
N SER A 198 -15.67 -2.48 8.11
CA SER A 198 -15.77 -1.17 8.79
C SER A 198 -14.61 -0.20 8.51
N ALA A 199 -13.87 -0.41 7.42
CA ALA A 199 -12.84 0.52 6.98
C ALA A 199 -13.46 1.83 6.45
N GLN A 200 -12.85 2.95 6.79
CA GLN A 200 -13.22 4.26 6.25
C GLN A 200 -12.36 4.66 5.06
N LEU A 201 -11.16 4.06 4.93
CA LEU A 201 -10.26 4.28 3.82
C LEU A 201 -9.65 2.95 3.35
N TYR A 202 -9.57 2.79 2.03
CA TYR A 202 -8.80 1.74 1.36
C TYR A 202 -7.70 2.37 0.50
N CYS A 203 -6.44 1.96 0.72
CA CYS A 203 -5.28 2.43 -0.05
C CYS A 203 -4.75 1.31 -0.94
N CYS A 204 -4.49 1.61 -2.22
CA CYS A 204 -4.00 0.62 -3.19
C CYS A 204 -3.09 1.22 -4.27
N GLY A 205 -2.46 0.34 -5.06
CA GLY A 205 -1.67 0.63 -6.25
C GLY A 205 -2.25 -0.07 -7.49
N HIS A 206 -1.41 -0.87 -8.17
CA HIS A 206 -1.73 -1.75 -9.31
C HIS A 206 -2.01 -1.03 -10.64
N ASN A 207 -2.71 0.07 -10.64
CA ASN A 207 -2.83 0.96 -11.78
C ASN A 207 -1.88 2.13 -11.56
N HIS A 208 -1.04 2.43 -12.54
CA HIS A 208 0.04 3.42 -12.43
C HIS A 208 -0.52 4.86 -12.57
N ILE A 209 -1.44 5.19 -11.68
CA ILE A 209 -2.19 6.46 -11.63
C ILE A 209 -2.33 6.94 -10.18
N LEU A 210 -2.74 8.18 -10.01
CA LEU A 210 -3.31 8.68 -8.77
C LEU A 210 -4.82 8.82 -8.94
N GLU A 211 -5.62 8.21 -8.06
CA GLU A 211 -7.08 8.20 -8.19
C GLU A 211 -7.73 8.27 -6.80
N HIS A 212 -8.81 9.04 -6.68
CA HIS A 212 -9.73 9.00 -5.56
C HIS A 212 -11.12 8.57 -6.03
N CYS A 213 -11.64 7.51 -5.42
CA CYS A 213 -13.00 7.01 -5.67
C CYS A 213 -13.77 6.93 -4.36
N ARG A 214 -15.06 7.29 -4.40
CA ARG A 214 -15.96 7.08 -3.28
C ARG A 214 -16.89 5.90 -3.52
N ILE A 215 -16.96 4.98 -2.54
CA ILE A 215 -17.69 3.70 -2.64
C ILE A 215 -18.64 3.59 -1.43
N GLY A 216 -19.76 4.31 -1.48
CA GLY A 216 -20.60 4.52 -0.29
C GLY A 216 -19.82 5.34 0.75
N ASP A 217 -19.70 4.82 1.98
CA ASP A 217 -18.97 5.49 3.05
C ASP A 217 -17.45 5.20 3.05
N LEU A 218 -16.98 4.32 2.15
CA LEU A 218 -15.58 3.99 1.99
C LEU A 218 -14.96 4.89 0.92
N ASP A 219 -13.88 5.59 1.26
CA ASP A 219 -13.02 6.24 0.27
C ASP A 219 -11.90 5.27 -0.17
N GLN A 220 -11.59 5.26 -1.45
CA GLN A 220 -10.45 4.54 -2.00
C GLN A 220 -9.45 5.52 -2.57
N ILE A 221 -8.19 5.39 -2.17
CA ILE A 221 -7.04 6.07 -2.77
C ILE A 221 -6.23 5.04 -3.55
N THR A 222 -6.05 5.28 -4.86
CA THR A 222 -5.03 4.60 -5.66
C THR A 222 -3.82 5.52 -5.75
N SER A 223 -2.69 5.07 -5.22
CA SER A 223 -1.40 5.77 -5.28
C SER A 223 -0.36 4.87 -5.97
N GLY A 224 -0.62 4.54 -7.24
CA GLY A 224 0.22 3.65 -8.06
C GLY A 224 1.23 4.37 -8.95
N GLY A 225 1.42 5.68 -8.74
CA GLY A 225 2.35 6.51 -9.50
C GLY A 225 3.80 6.48 -9.03
N GLY A 226 4.23 5.46 -8.26
CA GLY A 226 5.52 5.43 -7.55
C GLY A 226 6.77 5.28 -8.43
N GLY A 227 6.63 5.10 -9.74
CA GLY A 227 7.77 5.07 -10.66
C GLY A 227 7.79 3.93 -11.68
N SER A 228 6.77 3.08 -11.70
CA SER A 228 6.58 2.09 -12.77
C SER A 228 6.18 2.78 -14.08
N PRO A 229 6.48 2.16 -15.25
CA PRO A 229 6.11 2.74 -16.53
C PRO A 229 4.63 3.06 -16.59
N LEU A 230 4.29 4.28 -16.99
CA LEU A 230 2.90 4.72 -17.11
C LEU A 230 2.19 3.92 -18.21
N GLU A 231 0.93 3.65 -17.99
CA GLU A 231 0.09 2.98 -18.95
C GLU A 231 -0.43 3.97 -20.00
N ASN A 232 -0.54 3.51 -21.24
CA ASN A 232 -1.06 4.35 -22.33
C ASN A 232 -2.60 4.27 -22.33
N ASP A 233 -3.25 5.06 -21.50
CA ASP A 233 -4.72 5.11 -21.33
C ASP A 233 -5.42 6.01 -22.37
N LYS A 234 -4.86 6.19 -23.56
CA LYS A 234 -5.48 7.01 -24.61
C LYS A 234 -6.88 6.48 -24.96
N GLY A 235 -7.88 7.30 -24.69
CA GLY A 235 -9.27 7.08 -25.13
C GLY A 235 -10.23 6.50 -24.10
N ARG A 236 -9.85 6.33 -22.84
CA ARG A 236 -10.78 5.96 -21.78
C ARG A 236 -11.56 7.15 -21.26
N THR A 237 -12.87 6.98 -21.08
CA THR A 237 -13.74 7.99 -20.45
C THR A 237 -13.80 7.70 -18.96
N TYR A 238 -13.35 8.62 -18.17
CA TYR A 238 -13.29 8.53 -16.71
C TYR A 238 -14.57 9.12 -16.11
N SER A 239 -15.50 8.29 -15.65
CA SER A 239 -16.84 8.77 -15.25
C SER A 239 -17.17 8.65 -13.76
N ASN A 240 -16.37 7.94 -12.96
CA ASN A 240 -16.75 7.60 -11.57
C ASN A 240 -15.65 7.88 -10.52
N ALA A 241 -14.58 8.57 -10.87
CA ALA A 241 -13.58 9.02 -9.91
C ALA A 241 -13.87 10.47 -9.49
N GLU A 242 -13.74 10.77 -8.19
CA GLU A 242 -13.75 12.14 -7.67
C GLU A 242 -12.51 12.91 -8.16
N PHE A 243 -11.40 12.20 -8.32
CA PHE A 243 -10.15 12.72 -8.87
C PHE A 243 -9.40 11.61 -9.62
N LEU A 244 -8.73 12.01 -10.70
CA LEU A 244 -7.84 11.14 -11.48
C LEU A 244 -6.68 11.92 -12.06
N HIS A 245 -5.46 11.41 -11.87
CA HIS A 245 -4.24 11.89 -12.48
C HIS A 245 -3.44 10.72 -13.06
N PRO A 246 -3.45 10.52 -14.40
CA PRO A 246 -2.79 9.38 -15.06
C PRO A 246 -1.29 9.65 -15.25
N ASN A 247 -0.59 9.92 -14.16
CA ASN A 247 0.84 10.23 -14.18
C ASN A 247 1.51 9.79 -12.88
N HIS A 248 2.84 9.89 -12.81
CA HIS A 248 3.59 9.64 -11.59
C HIS A 248 3.25 10.64 -10.49
N GLY A 249 3.36 10.19 -9.26
CA GLY A 249 3.10 10.96 -8.07
C GLY A 249 2.92 10.08 -6.84
N TYR A 250 2.46 10.66 -5.76
CA TYR A 250 2.27 10.01 -4.47
C TYR A 250 1.17 10.71 -3.67
N VAL A 251 0.75 10.08 -2.58
CA VAL A 251 -0.27 10.64 -1.68
C VAL A 251 0.28 10.70 -0.27
N TRP A 252 0.00 11.80 0.42
CA TRP A 252 0.26 11.96 1.83
C TRP A 252 -1.05 12.12 2.58
N THR A 253 -1.16 11.49 3.76
CA THR A 253 -2.37 11.54 4.58
C THR A 253 -2.05 11.90 6.02
N HIS A 254 -2.94 12.64 6.66
CA HIS A 254 -2.88 13.00 8.07
C HIS A 254 -4.18 12.60 8.76
N PHE A 255 -4.06 11.82 9.80
CA PHE A 255 -5.18 11.39 10.63
C PHE A 255 -5.07 12.03 12.01
N THR A 256 -6.17 12.63 12.47
CA THR A 256 -6.42 12.97 13.86
C THR A 256 -7.54 12.09 14.40
N GLN A 257 -7.97 12.25 15.64
CA GLN A 257 -9.12 11.52 16.18
C GLN A 257 -10.40 11.76 15.34
N ASP A 258 -10.59 12.97 14.83
CA ASP A 258 -11.85 13.42 14.23
C ASP A 258 -11.80 13.55 12.72
N VAL A 259 -10.64 13.85 12.14
CA VAL A 259 -10.50 14.19 10.71
C VAL A 259 -9.33 13.45 10.08
N MET A 260 -9.56 12.94 8.87
CA MET A 260 -8.53 12.52 7.93
C MET A 260 -8.42 13.54 6.80
N LEU A 261 -7.20 13.95 6.46
CA LEU A 261 -6.85 14.74 5.29
C LEU A 261 -5.97 13.92 4.37
N ALA A 262 -6.29 13.89 3.07
CA ALA A 262 -5.45 13.30 2.03
C ALA A 262 -5.04 14.37 1.02
N ARG A 263 -3.75 14.42 0.67
CA ARG A 263 -3.15 15.35 -0.29
C ARG A 263 -2.38 14.58 -1.35
N PHE A 264 -2.65 14.87 -2.60
CA PHE A 264 -2.07 14.21 -3.76
C PHE A 264 -1.02 15.13 -4.40
N PHE A 265 0.14 14.58 -4.66
CA PHE A 265 1.27 15.30 -5.22
C PHE A 265 1.68 14.67 -6.55
N ASP A 266 1.98 15.49 -7.54
CA ASP A 266 2.50 15.05 -8.82
C ASP A 266 4.00 14.68 -8.75
N GLN A 267 4.57 14.31 -9.87
CA GLN A 267 6.00 13.98 -10.01
C GLN A 267 6.96 15.15 -9.72
N ASN A 268 6.47 16.39 -9.71
CA ASN A 268 7.25 17.58 -9.37
C ASN A 268 7.19 17.89 -7.87
N GLY A 269 6.31 17.20 -7.13
CA GLY A 269 6.03 17.47 -5.72
C GLY A 269 5.05 18.61 -5.52
N GLU A 270 4.28 18.98 -6.56
CA GLU A 270 3.23 19.98 -6.49
C GLU A 270 1.92 19.32 -6.05
N GLU A 271 1.20 19.96 -5.12
CA GLU A 271 -0.11 19.47 -4.70
C GLU A 271 -1.14 19.71 -5.80
N ILE A 272 -1.78 18.63 -6.25
CA ILE A 272 -2.74 18.65 -7.37
C ILE A 272 -4.18 18.37 -6.97
N TYR A 273 -4.40 17.79 -5.77
CA TYR A 273 -5.72 17.50 -5.23
C TYR A 273 -5.65 17.24 -3.74
N GLN A 274 -6.73 17.56 -3.02
CA GLN A 274 -6.90 17.15 -1.63
C GLN A 274 -8.38 16.89 -1.31
N PHE A 275 -8.62 16.03 -0.32
CA PHE A 275 -9.93 15.87 0.30
C PHE A 275 -9.79 15.58 1.80
N SER A 276 -10.86 15.81 2.52
CA SER A 276 -10.95 15.46 3.95
C SER A 276 -12.20 14.64 4.23
N LYS A 277 -12.14 13.86 5.31
CA LYS A 277 -13.24 13.04 5.82
C LYS A 277 -13.34 13.19 7.32
N ASN A 278 -14.54 13.42 7.83
CA ASN A 278 -14.81 13.41 9.25
C ASN A 278 -15.07 11.97 9.73
N GLN A 279 -14.60 11.64 10.94
CA GLN A 279 -14.75 10.30 11.51
C GLN A 279 -16.24 9.91 11.67
N ASN A 280 -17.09 10.86 12.02
CA ASN A 280 -18.53 10.66 12.27
C ASN A 280 -19.42 10.89 11.04
N GLY A 281 -18.84 11.01 9.84
CA GLY A 281 -19.58 11.09 8.57
C GLY A 281 -20.48 12.32 8.47
N SER A 282 -19.96 13.43 7.99
CA SER A 282 -20.76 14.52 7.40
C SER A 282 -19.98 15.12 6.24
#